data_16c7e980bba5f4d40431d9f35029b188
#
_entry.id   16c7e980bba5f4d40431d9f35029b188
#
_cell.length_a   1.000
_cell.length_b   1.000
_cell.length_c   1.000
_cell.angle_alpha   90.00
_cell.angle_beta   90.00
_cell.angle_gamma   90.00
#
_symmetry.space_group_name_H-M   'P 1'
#
loop_
_entity.id
_entity.type
_entity.pdbx_description
1 polymer ?
#
loop_
_entity_poly.entity_id
_entity_poly.type
_entity_poly.pdbx_seq_one_letter_code
_entity_poly.pdbx_strand_id
1 'polypeptide(L)'
;MQLVSNNAGINGKSIKVIIDGGSCHNLASKELCEKLNLTYKKHPNPYHVQWLSDSDTVKIQHTVQVSFKIGSYEDTVDCDVVPMSVCHLLLGRPWQFDKAVTHDGQLL
;
A
#
# COMPACT_ATOMS: atom_id res chain seq x y z
N MET A 1 4.65 10.62 -10.59
CA MET A 1 4.55 9.53 -11.56
C MET A 1 3.90 8.31 -10.93
N GLN A 2 3.01 7.69 -11.65
CA GLN A 2 2.23 6.58 -11.13
C GLN A 2 2.39 5.37 -12.05
N LEU A 3 2.72 4.23 -11.44
CA LEU A 3 2.84 2.97 -12.16
C LEU A 3 1.79 2.00 -11.65
N VAL A 4 1.16 1.28 -12.55
CA VAL A 4 0.14 0.30 -12.20
C VAL A 4 0.64 -1.09 -12.55
N SER A 5 0.59 -2.00 -11.59
CA SER A 5 0.95 -3.39 -11.81
C SER A 5 -0.26 -4.29 -11.64
N ASN A 6 -0.51 -5.13 -12.64
CA ASN A 6 -1.53 -6.18 -12.56
C ASN A 6 -0.89 -7.56 -12.39
N ASN A 7 0.44 -7.60 -12.24
CA ASN A 7 1.19 -8.84 -12.10
C ASN A 7 1.59 -9.07 -10.64
N ALA A 8 0.84 -8.53 -9.72
CA ALA A 8 1.11 -8.65 -8.30
C ALA A 8 0.19 -9.69 -7.67
N GLY A 9 0.63 -10.28 -6.57
CA GLY A 9 -0.17 -11.28 -5.88
C GLY A 9 0.12 -11.32 -4.38
N ILE A 10 -0.86 -11.79 -3.63
CA ILE A 10 -0.75 -12.06 -2.20
C ILE A 10 -1.41 -13.42 -1.96
N ASN A 11 -0.65 -14.34 -1.37
CA ASN A 11 -1.15 -15.68 -1.07
C ASN A 11 -1.76 -16.39 -2.29
N GLY A 12 -1.15 -16.20 -3.46
CA GLY A 12 -1.61 -16.82 -4.70
C GLY A 12 -2.77 -16.11 -5.38
N LYS A 13 -3.25 -15.01 -4.83
CA LYS A 13 -4.35 -14.24 -5.41
C LYS A 13 -3.82 -13.00 -6.10
N SER A 14 -4.32 -12.73 -7.29
CA SER A 14 -3.92 -11.54 -8.05
C SER A 14 -4.47 -10.28 -7.40
N ILE A 15 -3.64 -9.25 -7.33
CA ILE A 15 -4.05 -7.95 -6.80
C ILE A 15 -3.57 -6.86 -7.73
N LYS A 16 -4.20 -5.70 -7.61
CA LYS A 16 -3.80 -4.50 -8.33
C LYS A 16 -2.95 -3.63 -7.40
N VAL A 17 -1.74 -3.32 -7.85
CA VAL A 17 -0.81 -2.47 -7.09
C VAL A 17 -0.54 -1.21 -7.88
N ILE A 18 -0.59 -0.07 -7.21
CA ILE A 18 -0.20 1.20 -7.78
C ILE A 18 1.05 1.67 -7.05
N ILE A 19 2.06 2.04 -7.81
CA ILE A 19 3.29 2.62 -7.26
C ILE A 19 3.25 4.11 -7.57
N ASP A 20 3.11 4.93 -6.53
CA ASP A 20 2.86 6.36 -6.68
C ASP A 20 3.87 7.16 -5.87
N GLY A 21 4.83 7.78 -6.56
CA GLY A 21 5.86 8.60 -5.94
C GLY A 21 5.35 9.88 -5.31
N GLY A 22 4.11 10.28 -5.61
CA GLY A 22 3.48 11.43 -4.98
C GLY A 22 2.84 11.13 -3.64
N SER A 23 2.68 9.86 -3.30
CA SER A 23 2.07 9.46 -2.03
C SER A 23 3.10 9.44 -0.91
N CYS A 24 2.73 9.99 0.24
CA CYS A 24 3.60 9.99 1.42
C CYS A 24 3.46 8.72 2.25
N HIS A 25 2.53 7.86 1.92
CA HIS A 25 2.22 6.66 2.70
C HIS A 25 2.03 5.45 1.81
N ASN A 26 2.33 4.27 2.36
CA ASN A 26 1.91 3.02 1.75
C ASN A 26 0.50 2.73 2.25
N LEU A 27 -0.41 2.37 1.35
CA LEU A 27 -1.81 2.18 1.70
C LEU A 27 -2.29 0.79 1.27
N ALA A 28 -3.11 0.17 2.10
CA ALA A 28 -3.75 -1.09 1.77
C ALA A 28 -5.26 -0.92 1.88
N SER A 29 -6.01 -1.49 0.95
CA SER A 29 -7.46 -1.36 0.98
C SER A 29 -8.04 -2.20 2.11
N LYS A 30 -9.05 -1.67 2.76
CA LYS A 30 -9.76 -2.39 3.81
C LYS A 30 -10.35 -3.68 3.23
N GLU A 31 -10.84 -3.63 2.01
CA GLU A 31 -11.41 -4.79 1.33
C GLU A 31 -10.37 -5.91 1.17
N LEU A 32 -9.14 -5.56 0.78
CA LEU A 32 -8.07 -6.53 0.66
C LEU A 32 -7.81 -7.22 2.00
N CYS A 33 -7.72 -6.43 3.06
CA CYS A 33 -7.45 -6.97 4.39
C CYS A 33 -8.55 -7.92 4.84
N GLU A 34 -9.80 -7.58 4.54
CA GLU A 34 -10.93 -8.43 4.90
C GLU A 34 -10.95 -9.73 4.09
N LYS A 35 -10.69 -9.64 2.80
CA LYS A 35 -10.68 -10.82 1.93
C LYS A 35 -9.58 -11.81 2.29
N LEU A 36 -8.44 -11.32 2.74
CA LEU A 36 -7.29 -12.15 3.05
C LEU A 36 -7.15 -12.42 4.54
N ASN A 37 -8.10 -11.95 5.35
CA ASN A 37 -8.08 -12.10 6.81
C ASN A 37 -6.78 -11.57 7.43
N LEU A 38 -6.31 -10.43 6.94
CA LEU A 38 -5.11 -9.82 7.48
C LEU A 38 -5.45 -9.16 8.82
N THR A 39 -4.52 -9.26 9.76
CA THR A 39 -4.72 -8.71 11.10
C THR A 39 -4.30 -7.26 11.16
N TYR A 40 -5.22 -6.40 11.58
CA TYR A 40 -4.94 -4.98 11.78
C TYR A 40 -4.26 -4.75 13.12
N LYS A 41 -3.40 -3.74 13.16
CA LYS A 41 -2.88 -3.21 14.41
C LYS A 41 -3.33 -1.76 14.54
N LYS A 42 -3.40 -1.25 15.76
CA LYS A 42 -3.68 0.16 15.98
C LYS A 42 -2.55 1.00 15.44
N HIS A 43 -2.90 2.06 14.72
CA HIS A 43 -1.89 3.00 14.24
C HIS A 43 -1.30 3.74 15.44
N PRO A 44 0.04 3.83 15.52
CA PRO A 44 0.67 4.54 16.64
C PRO A 44 0.38 6.03 16.64
N ASN A 45 0.12 6.62 15.46
CA ASN A 45 -0.15 8.04 15.33
C ASN A 45 -1.32 8.24 14.38
N PRO A 46 -2.57 7.98 14.81
CA PRO A 46 -3.73 8.15 13.93
C PRO A 46 -3.80 9.56 13.35
N TYR A 47 -4.24 9.65 12.11
CA TYR A 47 -4.32 10.92 11.43
C TYR A 47 -5.49 10.94 10.46
N HIS A 48 -5.80 12.12 9.92
CA HIS A 48 -6.87 12.29 8.94
C HIS A 48 -6.26 12.63 7.59
N VAL A 49 -6.84 12.08 6.54
CA VAL A 49 -6.47 12.44 5.17
C VAL A 49 -7.70 12.95 4.45
N GLN A 50 -7.51 13.93 3.58
CA GLN A 50 -8.57 14.37 2.70
C GLN A 50 -8.63 13.39 1.56
N TRP A 51 -9.75 12.70 1.45
CA TRP A 51 -9.87 11.61 0.49
C TRP A 51 -10.25 12.15 -0.89
N LEU A 52 -10.60 11.24 -1.80
CA LEU A 52 -10.84 11.55 -3.22
C LEU A 52 -11.85 12.67 -3.45
N SER A 53 -12.75 12.88 -2.52
CA SER A 53 -13.71 13.98 -2.55
C SER A 53 -13.21 15.09 -1.65
N ASP A 54 -13.27 16.32 -2.10
CA ASP A 54 -12.80 17.47 -1.32
C ASP A 54 -13.54 17.66 0.00
N SER A 55 -14.72 17.09 0.12
CA SER A 55 -15.54 17.25 1.30
C SER A 55 -15.36 16.14 2.34
N ASP A 56 -14.68 15.06 1.97
CA ASP A 56 -14.57 13.90 2.86
C ASP A 56 -13.18 13.80 3.48
N THR A 57 -13.18 13.51 4.78
CA THR A 57 -11.96 13.20 5.51
C THR A 57 -12.06 11.77 6.01
N VAL A 58 -10.98 11.03 5.88
CA VAL A 58 -10.90 9.66 6.36
C VAL A 58 -9.90 9.60 7.50
N LYS A 59 -10.31 9.01 8.61
CA LYS A 59 -9.42 8.82 9.75
C LYS A 59 -8.66 7.51 9.58
N ILE A 60 -7.35 7.61 9.64
CA ILE A 60 -6.45 6.45 9.53
C ILE A 60 -6.14 5.99 10.95
N GLN A 61 -6.68 4.83 11.32
CA GLN A 61 -6.58 4.31 12.69
C GLN A 61 -5.87 2.96 12.78
N HIS A 62 -5.63 2.32 11.66
CA HIS A 62 -5.08 0.97 11.66
C HIS A 62 -3.95 0.84 10.66
N THR A 63 -3.01 -0.04 10.99
CA THR A 63 -1.95 -0.44 10.08
C THR A 63 -2.04 -1.95 9.86
N VAL A 64 -1.47 -2.41 8.77
CA VAL A 64 -1.41 -3.81 8.45
C VAL A 64 -0.10 -4.10 7.75
N GLN A 65 0.48 -5.25 8.05
CA GLN A 65 1.68 -5.71 7.37
C GLN A 65 1.25 -6.60 6.20
N VAL A 66 1.71 -6.25 5.01
CA VAL A 66 1.32 -6.95 3.79
C VAL A 66 2.55 -7.53 3.14
N SER A 67 2.53 -8.85 2.91
CA SER A 67 3.55 -9.53 2.12
C SER A 67 3.00 -9.74 0.73
N PHE A 68 3.70 -9.25 -0.27
CA PHE A 68 3.22 -9.28 -1.65
C PHE A 68 4.34 -9.68 -2.60
N LYS A 69 3.92 -10.01 -3.82
CA LYS A 69 4.82 -10.45 -4.87
C LYS A 69 4.49 -9.74 -6.17
N ILE A 70 5.49 -9.22 -6.84
CA ILE A 70 5.34 -8.63 -8.16
C ILE A 70 6.33 -9.36 -9.08
N GLY A 71 5.80 -10.20 -9.98
CA GLY A 71 6.67 -11.05 -10.78
C GLY A 71 7.50 -11.97 -9.88
N SER A 72 8.81 -11.85 -9.94
CA SER A 72 9.71 -12.61 -9.09
C SER A 72 10.15 -11.84 -7.84
N TYR A 73 9.71 -10.59 -7.70
CA TYR A 73 10.06 -9.76 -6.57
C TYR A 73 9.09 -9.96 -5.42
N GLU A 74 9.60 -10.16 -4.23
CA GLU A 74 8.79 -10.33 -3.02
C GLU A 74 9.23 -9.32 -1.97
N ASP A 75 8.25 -8.79 -1.23
CA ASP A 75 8.52 -7.84 -0.17
C ASP A 75 7.41 -7.86 0.87
N THR A 76 7.71 -7.28 2.03
CA THR A 76 6.73 -7.11 3.10
C THR A 76 6.77 -5.65 3.52
N VAL A 77 5.61 -5.00 3.56
CA VAL A 77 5.51 -3.59 3.89
C VAL A 77 4.45 -3.34 4.94
N ASP A 78 4.65 -2.29 5.72
CA ASP A 78 3.63 -1.80 6.64
C ASP A 78 2.81 -0.75 5.90
N CYS A 79 1.51 -0.92 5.89
CA CYS A 79 0.59 -0.04 5.19
C CYS A 79 -0.45 0.51 6.14
N ASP A 80 -0.95 1.69 5.84
CA ASP A 80 -2.11 2.23 6.53
C ASP A 80 -3.36 1.68 5.84
N VAL A 81 -4.36 1.32 6.63
CA VAL A 81 -5.59 0.73 6.11
C VAL A 81 -6.57 1.83 5.75
N VAL A 82 -7.03 1.85 4.50
CA VAL A 82 -7.94 2.87 4.00
C VAL A 82 -9.07 2.24 3.18
N PRO A 83 -10.24 2.87 3.14
CA PRO A 83 -11.36 2.38 2.34
C PRO A 83 -11.22 2.86 0.89
N MET A 84 -10.36 2.24 0.11
CA MET A 84 -10.17 2.58 -1.30
C MET A 84 -10.61 1.44 -2.20
N SER A 85 -11.04 1.78 -3.41
CA SER A 85 -11.48 0.79 -4.39
C SER A 85 -10.68 0.85 -5.69
N VAL A 86 -9.81 1.83 -5.85
CA VAL A 86 -9.03 1.99 -7.10
C VAL A 86 -7.93 0.95 -7.23
N CYS A 87 -7.46 0.44 -6.11
CA CYS A 87 -6.43 -0.61 -6.10
C CYS A 87 -6.47 -1.33 -4.76
N HIS A 88 -5.74 -2.44 -4.67
CA HIS A 88 -5.63 -3.20 -3.43
C HIS A 88 -4.49 -2.68 -2.56
N LEU A 89 -3.41 -2.28 -3.19
CA LEU A 89 -2.19 -1.86 -2.50
C LEU A 89 -1.61 -0.66 -3.22
N LEU A 90 -1.25 0.37 -2.46
CA LEU A 90 -0.58 1.54 -3.01
C LEU A 90 0.75 1.68 -2.30
N LEU A 91 1.83 1.65 -3.08
CA LEU A 91 3.18 1.79 -2.57
C LEU A 91 3.65 3.21 -2.83
N GLY A 92 3.86 3.95 -1.77
CA GLY A 92 4.26 5.35 -1.85
C GLY A 92 5.75 5.55 -1.70
N ARG A 93 6.14 6.79 -1.38
CA ARG A 93 7.54 7.14 -1.22
C ARG A 93 8.27 6.34 -0.14
N PRO A 94 7.65 5.94 0.99
CA PRO A 94 8.38 5.14 1.97
C PRO A 94 8.94 3.85 1.37
N TRP A 95 8.14 3.16 0.55
CA TRP A 95 8.60 1.93 -0.11
C TRP A 95 9.66 2.23 -1.16
N GLN A 96 9.43 3.25 -1.99
CA GLN A 96 10.38 3.60 -3.06
C GLN A 96 11.70 4.04 -2.48
N PHE A 97 11.69 4.79 -1.39
CA PHE A 97 12.90 5.26 -0.74
C PHE A 97 13.70 4.07 -0.20
N ASP A 98 13.05 3.14 0.46
CA ASP A 98 13.71 1.95 0.98
C ASP A 98 14.35 1.13 -0.14
N LYS A 99 13.67 1.01 -1.28
CA LYS A 99 14.21 0.25 -2.40
C LYS A 99 15.40 0.95 -3.02
N ALA A 100 15.37 2.26 -3.14
CA ALA A 100 16.49 3.02 -3.66
C ALA A 100 17.73 2.83 -2.81
N VAL A 101 17.58 2.84 -1.49
CA VAL A 101 18.69 2.63 -0.57
C VAL A 101 19.20 1.19 -0.66
N THR A 102 18.30 0.22 -0.72
CA THR A 102 18.65 -1.19 -0.72
C THR A 102 19.32 -1.62 -2.03
N HIS A 103 18.93 -1.03 -3.14
CA HIS A 103 19.37 -1.47 -4.47
C HIS A 103 20.36 -0.52 -5.11
N ASP A 104 20.96 0.41 -4.37
CA ASP A 104 21.95 1.35 -4.89
C ASP A 104 21.49 2.08 -6.13
N GLY A 105 20.23 2.42 -6.20
CA GLY A 105 19.71 3.15 -7.33
C GLY A 105 19.45 2.30 -8.56
N GLN A 106 19.60 1.01 -8.49
CA GLN A 106 19.29 0.13 -9.61
C GLN A 106 17.81 -0.03 -9.84
N LEU A 107 17.04 0.27 -8.85
CA LEU A 107 15.60 0.20 -8.95
C LEU A 107 15.13 1.38 -9.76
N LEU A 108 14.45 1.16 -10.80
CA LEU A 108 13.90 2.22 -11.65
C LEU A 108 15.00 2.90 -12.43
#